data_3752720771ef75bd65f53c855ce87e65
#
_entry.id   3752720771ef75bd65f53c855ce87e65
#
_cell.length_a   1.000
_cell.length_b   1.000
_cell.length_c   1.000
_cell.angle_alpha   90.00
_cell.angle_beta   90.00
_cell.angle_gamma   90.00
#
_symmetry.space_group_name_H-M   'P 1'
#
loop_
_entity.id
_entity.type
_entity.pdbx_description
1 polymer ?
#
loop_
_entity_poly.entity_id
_entity_poly.type
_entity_poly.pdbx_seq_one_letter_code
_entity_poly.pdbx_strand_id
1 'polypeptide(L)'
;MNPFDKITAAATSGMRAQAQRLEVVSENIANVDTHGYQRKLVSFENVFDRNNGLNTVEVDRIMLDPTKREEVFDPGNPLANEDGYIIMSNVNMMTEFADAREATRSYDAGLEVFRQARDMYRSLLDILKS
;
A
#
# COMPACT_ATOMS: atom_id res chain seq x y z
N MET A 1 22.18 -17.62 1.32
CA MET A 1 21.45 -16.66 2.17
C MET A 1 21.11 -17.32 3.49
N ASN A 2 21.53 -16.74 4.62
CA ASN A 2 21.26 -17.29 5.94
C ASN A 2 19.80 -17.00 6.36
N PRO A 3 19.28 -17.69 7.43
CA PRO A 3 17.92 -17.48 7.87
C PRO A 3 17.58 -16.04 8.26
N PHE A 4 18.52 -15.31 8.85
CA PHE A 4 18.31 -13.90 9.24
C PHE A 4 18.18 -13.00 8.02
N ASP A 5 18.98 -13.24 6.98
CA ASP A 5 18.89 -12.50 5.72
C ASP A 5 17.54 -12.74 5.04
N LYS A 6 17.04 -13.98 5.10
CA LYS A 6 15.73 -14.32 4.55
C LYS A 6 14.60 -13.59 5.28
N ILE A 7 14.66 -13.56 6.61
CA ILE A 7 13.65 -12.86 7.44
C ILE A 7 13.69 -11.36 7.14
N THR A 8 14.87 -10.76 7.11
CA THR A 8 15.00 -9.31 6.85
C THR A 8 14.57 -8.95 5.44
N ALA A 9 14.89 -9.78 4.45
CA ALA A 9 14.48 -9.58 3.07
C ALA A 9 12.95 -9.68 2.91
N ALA A 10 12.33 -10.69 3.54
CA ALA A 10 10.88 -10.84 3.54
C ALA A 10 10.19 -9.66 4.22
N ALA A 11 10.66 -9.25 5.41
CA ALA A 11 10.13 -8.09 6.14
C ALA A 11 10.27 -6.80 5.33
N THR A 12 11.41 -6.58 4.69
CA THR A 12 11.67 -5.40 3.85
C THR A 12 10.73 -5.36 2.65
N SER A 13 10.49 -6.50 2.00
CA SER A 13 9.56 -6.57 0.87
C SER A 13 8.14 -6.20 1.30
N GLY A 14 7.68 -6.71 2.45
CA GLY A 14 6.38 -6.37 3.02
C GLY A 14 6.26 -4.88 3.35
N MET A 15 7.28 -4.30 3.97
CA MET A 15 7.32 -2.87 4.27
C MET A 15 7.26 -2.02 3.00
N ARG A 16 8.00 -2.41 1.98
CA ARG A 16 7.99 -1.71 0.68
C ARG A 16 6.62 -1.75 0.03
N ALA A 17 5.96 -2.91 0.06
CA ALA A 17 4.61 -3.07 -0.47
C ALA A 17 3.61 -2.18 0.28
N GLN A 18 3.68 -2.10 1.60
CA GLN A 18 2.81 -1.25 2.40
C GLN A 18 3.10 0.24 2.20
N ALA A 19 4.36 0.61 1.99
CA ALA A 19 4.73 1.98 1.65
C ALA A 19 4.11 2.41 0.31
N GLN A 20 4.12 1.54 -0.68
CA GLN A 20 3.46 1.80 -1.97
C GLN A 20 1.94 1.92 -1.82
N ARG A 21 1.34 1.10 -0.96
CA ARG A 21 -0.09 1.22 -0.63
C ARG A 21 -0.40 2.56 0.00
N LEU A 22 0.41 3.02 0.95
CA LEU A 22 0.26 4.35 1.57
C LEU A 22 0.35 5.48 0.55
N GLU A 23 1.25 5.36 -0.42
CA GLU A 23 1.38 6.33 -1.50
C GLU A 23 0.08 6.42 -2.34
N VAL A 24 -0.50 5.28 -2.69
CA VAL A 24 -1.77 5.22 -3.44
C VAL A 24 -2.92 5.79 -2.60
N VAL A 25 -3.01 5.44 -1.33
CA VAL A 25 -4.01 5.99 -0.41
C VAL A 25 -3.89 7.51 -0.31
N SER A 26 -2.67 8.02 -0.21
CA SER A 26 -2.41 9.46 -0.16
C SER A 26 -2.85 10.17 -1.44
N GLU A 27 -2.63 9.55 -2.59
CA GLU A 27 -3.11 10.05 -3.88
C GLU A 27 -4.64 10.08 -3.94
N ASN A 28 -5.30 9.02 -3.46
CA ASN A 28 -6.75 8.99 -3.38
C ASN A 28 -7.30 10.11 -2.50
N ILE A 29 -6.71 10.30 -1.31
CA ILE A 29 -7.11 11.36 -0.38
C ILE A 29 -6.94 12.74 -1.02
N ALA A 30 -5.79 12.97 -1.67
CA ALA A 30 -5.51 14.24 -2.31
C ALA A 30 -6.51 14.57 -3.42
N ASN A 31 -7.13 13.56 -4.02
CA ASN A 31 -8.05 13.70 -5.15
C ASN A 31 -9.52 13.44 -4.80
N VAL A 32 -9.88 13.39 -3.51
CA VAL A 32 -11.27 13.12 -3.09
C VAL A 32 -12.28 14.11 -3.69
N ASP A 33 -11.87 15.36 -3.86
CA ASP A 33 -12.71 16.40 -4.44
C ASP A 33 -12.40 16.70 -5.91
N THR A 34 -11.50 15.92 -6.53
CA THR A 34 -11.17 16.07 -7.94
C THR A 34 -12.29 15.46 -8.80
N HIS A 35 -12.92 16.27 -9.63
CA HIS A 35 -14.00 15.84 -10.50
C HIS A 35 -13.53 14.75 -11.46
N GLY A 36 -14.30 13.67 -11.51
CA GLY A 36 -14.03 12.54 -12.39
C GLY A 36 -12.89 11.63 -11.94
N TYR A 37 -12.28 11.89 -10.79
CA TYR A 37 -11.22 11.04 -10.27
C TYR A 37 -11.75 9.65 -9.93
N GLN A 38 -11.03 8.64 -10.36
CA GLN A 38 -11.35 7.25 -10.06
C GLN A 38 -10.33 6.69 -9.06
N ARG A 39 -10.85 6.18 -7.95
CA ARG A 39 -10.04 5.62 -6.86
C ARG A 39 -9.09 4.54 -7.38
N LYS A 40 -7.85 4.58 -6.91
CA LYS A 40 -6.86 3.54 -7.21
C LYS A 40 -6.84 2.48 -6.12
N LEU A 41 -6.68 1.25 -6.55
CA LEU A 41 -6.54 0.06 -5.70
C LEU A 41 -5.19 -0.58 -5.94
N VAL A 42 -4.62 -1.15 -4.90
CA VAL A 42 -3.35 -1.89 -4.95
C VAL A 42 -3.60 -3.36 -4.74
N SER A 43 -3.07 -4.19 -5.63
CA SER A 43 -3.07 -5.64 -5.51
C SER A 43 -1.68 -6.12 -5.15
N PHE A 44 -1.59 -7.04 -4.18
CA PHE A 44 -0.33 -7.66 -3.76
C PHE A 44 -0.24 -9.09 -4.30
N GLU A 45 0.98 -9.56 -4.53
CA GLU A 45 1.24 -10.95 -4.86
C GLU A 45 2.42 -11.50 -4.06
N ASN A 46 2.40 -12.80 -3.84
CA ASN A 46 3.54 -13.50 -3.27
C ASN A 46 4.46 -13.96 -4.40
N VAL A 47 5.74 -13.64 -4.26
CA VAL A 47 6.78 -14.05 -5.20
C VAL A 47 7.70 -15.02 -4.49
N PHE A 48 7.87 -16.22 -5.06
CA PHE A 48 8.75 -17.24 -4.52
C PHE A 48 10.03 -17.34 -5.35
N ASP A 49 11.15 -17.02 -4.73
CA ASP A 49 12.47 -17.21 -5.32
C ASP A 49 12.98 -18.63 -5.01
N ARG A 50 12.97 -19.48 -6.02
CA ARG A 50 13.42 -20.88 -5.90
C ARG A 50 14.90 -21.00 -5.55
N ASN A 51 15.73 -20.06 -6.01
CA ASN A 51 17.17 -20.11 -5.78
C ASN A 51 17.54 -19.89 -4.33
N ASN A 52 16.82 -19.00 -3.66
CA ASN A 52 17.08 -18.62 -2.28
C ASN A 52 16.05 -19.21 -1.30
N GLY A 53 15.00 -19.87 -1.79
CA GLY A 53 13.91 -20.36 -0.93
C GLY A 53 13.19 -19.23 -0.20
N LEU A 54 13.06 -18.07 -0.85
CA LEU A 54 12.53 -16.86 -0.25
C LEU A 54 11.14 -16.53 -0.80
N ASN A 55 10.20 -16.30 0.11
CA ASN A 55 8.90 -15.71 -0.21
C ASN A 55 8.93 -14.21 0.07
N THR A 56 8.60 -13.41 -0.94
CA THR A 56 8.46 -11.96 -0.81
C THR A 56 7.06 -11.53 -1.22
N VAL A 57 6.67 -10.33 -0.78
CA VAL A 57 5.42 -9.69 -1.19
C VAL A 57 5.76 -8.51 -2.08
N GLU A 58 5.11 -8.42 -3.23
CA GLU A 58 5.29 -7.33 -4.17
C GLU A 58 3.94 -6.77 -4.59
N VAL A 59 3.95 -5.53 -5.04
CA VAL A 59 2.77 -4.96 -5.70
C VAL A 59 2.66 -5.58 -7.09
N ASP A 60 1.55 -6.30 -7.32
CA ASP A 60 1.26 -6.88 -8.63
C ASP A 60 0.90 -5.77 -9.62
N ARG A 61 -0.12 -4.99 -9.26
CA ARG A 61 -0.57 -3.88 -10.11
C ARG A 61 -1.42 -2.89 -9.33
N ILE A 62 -1.53 -1.69 -9.91
CA ILE A 62 -2.45 -0.66 -9.46
C ILE A 62 -3.63 -0.68 -10.43
N MET A 63 -4.84 -0.81 -9.89
CA MET A 63 -6.08 -0.88 -10.66
C MET A 63 -6.97 0.30 -10.32
N LEU A 64 -7.92 0.60 -11.20
CA LEU A 64 -8.96 1.58 -10.91
C LEU A 64 -10.17 0.87 -10.28
N ASP A 65 -10.71 1.47 -9.21
CA ASP A 65 -11.90 0.98 -8.54
C ASP A 65 -13.12 1.21 -9.44
N PRO A 66 -13.86 0.15 -9.84
CA PRO A 66 -15.02 0.29 -10.72
C PRO A 66 -16.27 0.83 -10.03
N THR A 67 -16.23 1.10 -8.72
CA THR A 67 -17.36 1.65 -7.97
C THR A 67 -17.87 2.92 -8.65
N LYS A 68 -19.18 3.02 -8.77
CA LYS A 68 -19.83 4.15 -9.43
C LYS A 68 -19.49 5.47 -8.74
N ARG A 69 -19.08 6.46 -9.54
CA ARG A 69 -18.85 7.82 -9.08
C ARG A 69 -20.17 8.57 -8.96
N GLU A 70 -20.29 9.38 -7.91
CA GLU A 70 -21.47 10.20 -7.67
C GLU A 70 -21.61 11.29 -8.73
N GLU A 71 -22.84 11.54 -9.17
CA GLU A 71 -23.18 12.63 -10.08
C GLU A 71 -23.95 13.70 -9.32
N VAL A 72 -23.54 14.96 -9.48
CA VAL A 72 -24.16 16.11 -8.84
C VAL A 72 -24.69 17.04 -9.92
N PHE A 73 -25.97 17.47 -9.81
CA PHE A 73 -26.59 18.41 -10.74
C PHE A 73 -26.08 19.82 -10.45
N ASP A 74 -25.29 20.36 -11.37
CA ASP A 74 -24.75 21.72 -11.33
C ASP A 74 -24.54 22.24 -12.77
N PRO A 75 -25.63 22.60 -13.47
CA PRO A 75 -25.56 22.96 -14.89
C PRO A 75 -24.76 24.24 -15.17
N GLY A 76 -24.54 25.08 -14.15
CA GLY A 76 -23.71 26.29 -14.27
C GLY A 76 -22.21 26.05 -14.20
N ASN A 77 -21.81 24.83 -13.86
CA ASN A 77 -20.39 24.51 -13.71
C ASN A 77 -19.76 24.22 -15.08
N PRO A 78 -18.56 24.80 -15.37
CA PRO A 78 -17.87 24.54 -16.63
C PRO A 78 -17.57 23.06 -16.90
N LEU A 79 -17.50 22.23 -15.86
CA LEU A 79 -17.25 20.79 -15.95
C LEU A 79 -18.52 19.95 -16.11
N ALA A 80 -19.70 20.58 -16.09
CA ALA A 80 -20.96 19.88 -16.25
C ALA A 80 -21.08 19.27 -17.65
N ASN A 81 -21.66 18.05 -17.73
CA ASN A 81 -21.96 17.41 -19.00
C ASN A 81 -23.18 18.06 -19.66
N GLU A 82 -23.60 17.53 -20.81
CA GLU A 82 -24.77 18.04 -21.57
C GLU A 82 -26.07 18.00 -20.76
N ASP A 83 -26.19 17.04 -19.83
CA ASP A 83 -27.36 16.89 -18.96
C ASP A 83 -27.28 17.77 -17.70
N GLY A 84 -26.16 18.51 -17.51
CA GLY A 84 -25.97 19.41 -16.39
C GLY A 84 -25.41 18.75 -15.14
N TYR A 85 -24.84 17.56 -15.24
CA TYR A 85 -24.26 16.84 -14.12
C TYR A 85 -22.73 16.91 -14.11
N ILE A 86 -22.17 16.98 -12.90
CA ILE A 86 -20.74 16.85 -12.64
C ILE A 86 -20.50 15.45 -12.08
N ILE A 87 -19.47 14.76 -12.59
CA ILE A 87 -19.03 13.47 -12.05
C ILE A 87 -18.02 13.76 -10.95
N MET A 88 -18.29 13.26 -9.73
CA MET A 88 -17.40 13.39 -8.59
C MET A 88 -16.39 12.22 -8.55
N SER A 89 -15.55 12.18 -7.54
CA SER A 89 -14.67 11.03 -7.31
C SER A 89 -15.45 9.89 -6.61
N ASN A 90 -14.95 8.65 -6.72
CA ASN A 90 -15.45 7.53 -5.92
C ASN A 90 -14.61 7.27 -4.68
N VAL A 91 -13.82 8.24 -4.25
CA VAL A 91 -13.02 8.15 -3.02
C VAL A 91 -13.91 8.37 -1.79
N ASN A 92 -13.82 7.45 -0.84
CA ASN A 92 -14.46 7.58 0.47
C ASN A 92 -13.37 7.78 1.52
N MET A 93 -13.35 8.95 2.15
CA MET A 93 -12.32 9.33 3.12
C MET A 93 -12.21 8.35 4.29
N MET A 94 -13.33 7.81 4.77
CA MET A 94 -13.32 6.84 5.88
C MET A 94 -12.61 5.55 5.48
N THR A 95 -12.87 5.07 4.27
CA THR A 95 -12.20 3.89 3.70
C THR A 95 -10.71 4.15 3.55
N GLU A 96 -10.32 5.31 3.03
CA GLU A 96 -8.91 5.65 2.84
C GLU A 96 -8.16 5.77 4.17
N PHE A 97 -8.77 6.38 5.19
CA PHE A 97 -8.17 6.44 6.53
C PHE A 97 -8.02 5.06 7.15
N ALA A 98 -9.00 4.17 6.97
CA ALA A 98 -8.91 2.79 7.44
C ALA A 98 -7.78 2.04 6.75
N ASP A 99 -7.65 2.19 5.43
CA ASP A 99 -6.57 1.60 4.64
C ASP A 99 -5.20 2.13 5.05
N ALA A 100 -5.09 3.44 5.27
CA ALA A 100 -3.85 4.08 5.72
C ALA A 100 -3.42 3.54 7.09
N ARG A 101 -4.38 3.40 8.01
CA ARG A 101 -4.11 2.85 9.35
C ARG A 101 -3.64 1.41 9.29
N GLU A 102 -4.30 0.58 8.48
CA GLU A 102 -3.93 -0.82 8.29
C GLU A 102 -2.54 -0.94 7.65
N ALA A 103 -2.26 -0.16 6.61
CA ALA A 103 -0.96 -0.16 5.94
C ALA A 103 0.17 0.28 6.90
N THR A 104 -0.06 1.31 7.71
CA THR A 104 0.89 1.78 8.72
C THR A 104 1.14 0.71 9.77
N ARG A 105 0.10 0.04 10.26
CA ARG A 105 0.22 -1.06 11.22
C ARG A 105 1.05 -2.20 10.65
N SER A 106 0.78 -2.59 9.40
CA SER A 106 1.50 -3.68 8.74
C SER A 106 2.97 -3.30 8.48
N TYR A 107 3.22 -2.05 8.11
CA TYR A 107 4.59 -1.52 7.97
C TYR A 107 5.35 -1.59 9.29
N ASP A 108 4.74 -1.11 10.37
CA ASP A 108 5.36 -1.11 11.71
C ASP A 108 5.63 -2.52 12.21
N ALA A 109 4.73 -3.46 11.94
CA ALA A 109 4.94 -4.87 12.27
C ALA A 109 6.14 -5.44 11.51
N GLY A 110 6.28 -5.14 10.23
CA GLY A 110 7.44 -5.54 9.42
C GLY A 110 8.74 -4.95 9.94
N LEU A 111 8.71 -3.68 10.34
CA LEU A 111 9.87 -3.01 10.93
C LEU A 111 10.30 -3.67 12.25
N GLU A 112 9.36 -4.07 13.08
CA GLU A 112 9.63 -4.78 14.33
C GLU A 112 10.29 -6.14 14.08
N VAL A 113 9.76 -6.89 13.12
CA VAL A 113 10.35 -8.18 12.71
C VAL A 113 11.78 -7.97 12.20
N PHE A 114 12.01 -6.96 11.39
CA PHE A 114 13.33 -6.59 10.88
C PHE A 114 14.30 -6.31 12.01
N ARG A 115 13.89 -5.49 12.98
CA ARG A 115 14.72 -5.13 14.13
C ARG A 115 15.06 -6.35 14.99
N GLN A 116 14.07 -7.19 15.27
CA GLN A 116 14.30 -8.41 16.08
C GLN A 116 15.26 -9.37 15.38
N ALA A 117 15.11 -9.58 14.09
CA ALA A 117 16.01 -10.44 13.33
C ALA A 117 17.45 -9.91 13.35
N ARG A 118 17.61 -8.59 13.19
CA ARG A 118 18.92 -7.93 13.27
C ARG A 118 19.54 -8.07 14.65
N ASP A 119 18.78 -7.87 15.70
CA ASP A 119 19.27 -7.95 17.09
C ASP A 119 19.65 -9.38 17.45
N MET A 120 18.87 -10.35 17.03
CA MET A 120 19.19 -11.78 17.22
C MET A 120 20.48 -12.16 16.49
N TYR A 121 20.66 -11.67 15.27
CA TYR A 121 21.89 -11.92 14.51
C TYR A 121 23.12 -11.33 15.20
N ARG A 122 23.02 -10.10 15.71
CA ARG A 122 24.09 -9.45 16.48
C ARG A 122 24.42 -10.23 17.74
N SER A 123 23.40 -10.69 18.48
CA SER A 123 23.59 -11.50 19.68
C SER A 123 24.30 -12.81 19.36
N LEU A 124 23.98 -13.45 18.25
CA LEU A 124 24.63 -14.65 17.79
C LEU A 124 26.13 -14.40 17.49
N LEU A 125 26.42 -13.31 16.79
CA LEU A 125 27.78 -12.91 16.48
C LEU A 125 28.59 -12.63 17.76
N ASP A 126 28.02 -12.00 18.76
CA ASP A 126 28.67 -11.70 20.03
C ASP A 126 29.01 -12.98 20.79
N ILE A 127 28.11 -13.97 20.76
CA ILE A 127 28.36 -15.29 21.36
C ILE A 127 29.56 -15.98 20.68
N LEU A 128 29.62 -15.90 19.35
CA LEU A 128 30.69 -16.54 18.57
C LEU A 128 32.06 -15.87 18.74
N LYS A 129 32.09 -14.60 19.16
CA LYS A 129 33.32 -13.85 19.40
C LYS A 129 33.91 -14.07 20.80
N SER A 130 33.09 -14.51 21.73
CA SER A 130 33.54 -14.71 23.14
C SER A 130 34.21 -16.08 23.43
#